data_5eca1d555276502182668201c5790faa
#
_entry.id   5eca1d555276502182668201c5790faa
#
_cell.length_a   1.000
_cell.length_b   1.000
_cell.length_c   1.000
_cell.angle_alpha   90.00
_cell.angle_beta   90.00
_cell.angle_gamma   90.00
#
_symmetry.space_group_name_H-M   'P 1'
#
loop_
_entity.id
_entity.type
_entity.pdbx_description
1 polymer ?
#
loop_
_entity_poly.entity_id
_entity_poly.type
_entity_poly.pdbx_seq_one_letter_code
_entity_poly.pdbx_strand_id
1 'polypeptide(L)'
;MRSPLTETSNLLQPHQPAPADYYQNNLQHAFEFVLSRYADMLCAAHSHSLSQFLAASVDAQRLLARLLTRKGPYFLRTSLHYAEVAELDAAVSELHQRGLISLNPGAADRLMALYTKSELCECFNVPTSIRKSTKSLIGEYVLSRYADEQIAKRLAALRPWIRLRAQRYWQLTQLLFFGNANQNWSTFVRKDLGQIRYEALPLTHPQYNDVRSLNAYLLGQNLHGLCYRLDEYPQLASALYKALENSLTPKTPEDRLQRCALLLGQWAERNSKFDLALRVYELTDKPPARERRARILRRLKYPEAAELLRQEMLSAPLSAKEQVFAERFGRRGAGFQPKVTELRINAPYESIEEYALTTLIADGGWGIHCEN
;
A
#
# COMPACT_ATOMS: atom_id res chain seq x y z
N MET A 1 39.73 34.60 -4.96
CA MET A 1 40.25 33.24 -4.94
C MET A 1 39.07 32.29 -4.94
N ARG A 2 38.80 31.68 -6.08
CA ARG A 2 37.73 30.65 -6.24
C ARG A 2 38.40 29.30 -6.14
N SER A 3 37.98 28.44 -5.18
CA SER A 3 38.39 27.05 -5.12
C SER A 3 37.66 26.26 -6.21
N PRO A 4 38.33 25.37 -6.93
CA PRO A 4 37.71 24.54 -7.93
C PRO A 4 36.93 23.40 -7.24
N LEU A 5 35.64 23.31 -7.58
CA LEU A 5 34.82 22.12 -7.34
C LEU A 5 35.40 20.98 -8.19
N THR A 6 36.03 20.02 -7.58
CA THR A 6 36.39 18.77 -8.20
C THR A 6 35.13 17.97 -8.52
N GLU A 7 34.69 18.05 -9.73
CA GLU A 7 33.78 17.08 -10.35
C GLU A 7 34.46 15.73 -10.39
N THR A 8 34.16 14.85 -9.44
CA THR A 8 34.43 13.44 -9.60
C THR A 8 33.36 12.84 -10.49
N SER A 9 33.67 12.71 -11.75
CA SER A 9 32.95 11.90 -12.73
C SER A 9 32.95 10.45 -12.29
N ASN A 10 31.91 10.04 -11.58
CA ASN A 10 31.56 8.63 -11.37
C ASN A 10 30.86 8.09 -12.63
N LEU A 11 31.59 8.00 -13.72
CA LEU A 11 31.23 7.26 -14.91
C LEU A 11 31.26 5.76 -14.58
N LEU A 12 30.04 5.18 -14.50
CA LEU A 12 29.73 3.78 -14.83
C LEU A 12 30.82 2.77 -14.49
N GLN A 13 30.99 2.45 -13.22
CA GLN A 13 31.63 1.19 -12.87
C GLN A 13 30.68 0.05 -13.25
N PRO A 14 31.16 -1.01 -13.93
CA PRO A 14 30.34 -2.17 -14.24
C PRO A 14 29.80 -2.75 -12.93
N HIS A 15 28.50 -3.08 -12.91
CA HIS A 15 27.81 -3.65 -11.77
C HIS A 15 28.57 -4.85 -11.23
N GLN A 16 29.20 -4.70 -10.08
CA GLN A 16 29.56 -5.86 -9.29
C GLN A 16 28.25 -6.49 -8.81
N PRO A 17 28.06 -7.80 -9.01
CA PRO A 17 26.91 -8.50 -8.46
C PRO A 17 26.88 -8.26 -6.94
N ALA A 18 25.68 -7.94 -6.42
CA ALA A 18 25.53 -7.71 -4.98
C ALA A 18 26.07 -8.93 -4.19
N PRO A 19 26.82 -8.72 -3.10
CA PRO A 19 27.30 -9.83 -2.27
C PRO A 19 26.16 -10.75 -1.89
N ALA A 20 26.41 -12.06 -1.78
CA ALA A 20 25.37 -13.04 -1.41
C ALA A 20 24.64 -12.71 -0.10
N ASP A 21 25.28 -11.93 0.76
CA ASP A 21 24.81 -11.56 2.11
C ASP A 21 23.98 -10.29 2.16
N TYR A 22 23.86 -9.57 1.07
CA TYR A 22 23.30 -8.23 1.12
C TYR A 22 21.83 -8.20 1.62
N TYR A 23 21.03 -9.23 1.36
CA TYR A 23 19.65 -9.33 1.87
C TYR A 23 19.60 -9.40 3.38
N GLN A 24 20.50 -10.17 3.97
CA GLN A 24 20.60 -10.33 5.42
C GLN A 24 21.06 -9.01 6.06
N ASN A 25 22.10 -8.37 5.51
CA ASN A 25 22.63 -7.11 6.03
C ASN A 25 21.59 -5.96 5.96
N ASN A 26 20.88 -5.84 4.83
CA ASN A 26 19.84 -4.84 4.68
C ASN A 26 18.66 -5.07 5.65
N LEU A 27 18.29 -6.33 5.88
CA LEU A 27 17.21 -6.65 6.79
C LEU A 27 17.63 -6.43 8.25
N GLN A 28 18.87 -6.77 8.60
CA GLN A 28 19.45 -6.48 9.91
C GLN A 28 19.43 -4.97 10.17
N HIS A 29 19.93 -4.18 9.25
CA HIS A 29 19.92 -2.72 9.37
C HIS A 29 18.49 -2.15 9.52
N ALA A 30 17.53 -2.66 8.74
CA ALA A 30 16.14 -2.23 8.85
C ALA A 30 15.54 -2.55 10.23
N PHE A 31 15.85 -3.73 10.79
CA PHE A 31 15.33 -4.13 12.09
C PHE A 31 15.99 -3.36 13.25
N GLU A 32 17.29 -3.13 13.17
CA GLU A 32 18.03 -2.26 14.12
C GLU A 32 17.50 -0.83 14.08
N PHE A 33 17.27 -0.28 12.87
CA PHE A 33 16.67 1.04 12.69
C PHE A 33 15.29 1.13 13.36
N VAL A 34 14.40 0.16 13.10
CA VAL A 34 13.04 0.17 13.67
C VAL A 34 13.07 0.00 15.19
N LEU A 35 13.92 -0.89 15.72
CA LEU A 35 14.07 -1.06 17.18
C LEU A 35 14.60 0.19 17.86
N SER A 36 15.56 0.89 17.25
CA SER A 36 16.15 2.09 17.85
C SER A 36 15.22 3.31 17.74
N ARG A 37 14.49 3.43 16.63
CA ARG A 37 13.75 4.65 16.30
C ARG A 37 12.31 4.64 16.79
N TYR A 38 11.71 3.46 16.89
CA TYR A 38 10.29 3.27 17.18
C TYR A 38 10.05 2.39 18.42
N ALA A 39 11.04 2.27 19.33
CA ALA A 39 10.95 1.43 20.51
C ALA A 39 9.64 1.63 21.30
N ASP A 40 9.23 2.88 21.50
CA ASP A 40 8.04 3.26 22.26
C ASP A 40 6.72 2.94 21.54
N MET A 41 6.78 2.65 20.24
CA MET A 41 5.62 2.34 19.41
C MET A 41 5.42 0.84 19.18
N LEU A 42 6.42 0.03 19.52
CA LEU A 42 6.38 -1.42 19.35
C LEU A 42 5.82 -2.10 20.60
N CYS A 43 4.93 -3.08 20.40
CA CYS A 43 4.57 -3.98 21.49
C CYS A 43 5.72 -4.96 21.80
N ALA A 44 5.76 -5.47 23.04
CA ALA A 44 6.81 -6.39 23.49
C ALA A 44 7.01 -7.61 22.57
N ALA A 45 5.91 -8.18 22.03
CA ALA A 45 5.99 -9.33 21.11
C ALA A 45 6.61 -8.95 19.76
N HIS A 46 6.41 -7.72 19.29
CA HIS A 46 7.02 -7.22 18.06
C HIS A 46 8.54 -7.05 18.26
N SER A 47 8.94 -6.29 19.28
CA SER A 47 10.36 -6.09 19.63
C SER A 47 11.07 -7.42 19.86
N HIS A 48 10.42 -8.36 20.55
CA HIS A 48 10.94 -9.72 20.74
C HIS A 48 11.19 -10.42 19.40
N SER A 49 10.26 -10.37 18.45
CA SER A 49 10.44 -11.02 17.14
C SER A 49 11.64 -10.45 16.38
N LEU A 50 11.84 -9.13 16.40
CA LEU A 50 13.00 -8.49 15.77
C LEU A 50 14.31 -8.88 16.47
N SER A 51 14.34 -8.88 17.81
CA SER A 51 15.51 -9.29 18.60
C SER A 51 15.87 -10.77 18.38
N GLN A 52 14.88 -11.65 18.26
CA GLN A 52 15.12 -13.08 17.93
C GLN A 52 15.78 -13.26 16.56
N PHE A 53 15.41 -12.43 15.57
CA PHE A 53 16.11 -12.42 14.28
C PHE A 53 17.56 -11.93 14.42
N LEU A 54 17.78 -10.82 15.10
CA LEU A 54 19.12 -10.22 15.25
C LEU A 54 20.08 -11.15 16.02
N ALA A 55 19.56 -11.96 16.95
CA ALA A 55 20.32 -12.94 17.71
C ALA A 55 20.48 -14.31 17.02
N ALA A 56 19.90 -14.49 15.84
CA ALA A 56 19.98 -15.75 15.10
C ALA A 56 21.33 -15.88 14.36
N SER A 57 21.71 -17.12 14.03
CA SER A 57 22.88 -17.39 13.20
C SER A 57 22.74 -16.75 11.81
N VAL A 58 23.85 -16.53 11.14
CA VAL A 58 23.87 -15.92 9.81
C VAL A 58 23.01 -16.70 8.80
N ASP A 59 23.07 -18.04 8.82
CA ASP A 59 22.28 -18.86 7.93
C ASP A 59 20.78 -18.77 8.24
N ALA A 60 20.38 -18.71 9.51
CA ALA A 60 18.98 -18.50 9.91
C ALA A 60 18.49 -17.09 9.50
N GLN A 61 19.34 -16.07 9.64
CA GLN A 61 19.02 -14.70 9.17
C GLN A 61 18.86 -14.65 7.65
N ARG A 62 19.76 -15.29 6.89
CA ARG A 62 19.70 -15.40 5.42
C ARG A 62 18.41 -16.09 4.99
N LEU A 63 18.08 -17.23 5.61
CA LEU A 63 16.86 -17.97 5.33
C LEU A 63 15.62 -17.11 5.58
N LEU A 64 15.52 -16.45 6.74
CA LEU A 64 14.36 -15.59 7.05
C LEU A 64 14.25 -14.43 6.07
N ALA A 65 15.36 -13.79 5.68
CA ALA A 65 15.38 -12.73 4.69
C ALA A 65 14.80 -13.20 3.33
N ARG A 66 15.18 -14.39 2.88
CA ARG A 66 14.60 -15.00 1.67
C ARG A 66 13.11 -15.30 1.80
N LEU A 67 12.67 -15.78 2.95
CA LEU A 67 11.23 -16.04 3.20
C LEU A 67 10.41 -14.75 3.19
N LEU A 68 10.94 -13.65 3.75
CA LEU A 68 10.28 -12.35 3.79
C LEU A 68 10.16 -11.67 2.42
N THR A 69 11.07 -11.97 1.50
CA THR A 69 11.03 -11.42 0.12
C THR A 69 10.11 -12.21 -0.81
N ARG A 70 9.66 -13.38 -0.42
CA ARG A 70 8.78 -14.25 -1.21
C ARG A 70 7.31 -14.07 -0.83
N LYS A 71 6.43 -14.45 -1.76
CA LYS A 71 4.99 -14.50 -1.50
C LYS A 71 4.69 -15.69 -0.57
N GLY A 72 4.39 -15.39 0.69
CA GLY A 72 4.14 -16.37 1.75
C GLY A 72 2.76 -16.25 2.35
N PRO A 73 2.48 -16.91 3.47
CA PRO A 73 3.39 -17.34 4.55
C PRO A 73 3.85 -18.80 4.55
N TYR A 74 3.35 -19.65 3.67
CA TYR A 74 3.64 -21.09 3.68
C TYR A 74 4.64 -21.41 2.57
N PHE A 75 5.64 -22.25 2.89
CA PHE A 75 6.68 -22.66 1.97
C PHE A 75 6.97 -24.15 2.13
N LEU A 76 7.01 -24.90 1.02
CA LEU A 76 7.46 -26.28 1.02
C LEU A 76 8.97 -26.35 1.32
N ARG A 77 9.40 -27.21 2.25
CA ARG A 77 10.84 -27.35 2.56
C ARG A 77 11.66 -27.76 1.34
N THR A 78 11.07 -28.60 0.49
CA THR A 78 11.70 -29.07 -0.77
C THR A 78 11.89 -27.96 -1.82
N SER A 79 11.31 -26.77 -1.63
CA SER A 79 11.47 -25.62 -2.52
C SER A 79 12.43 -24.54 -1.96
N LEU A 80 13.06 -24.81 -0.83
CA LEU A 80 14.01 -23.92 -0.19
C LEU A 80 15.43 -24.35 -0.57
N HIS A 81 15.94 -23.77 -1.64
CA HIS A 81 17.32 -24.00 -2.10
C HIS A 81 17.97 -22.62 -2.26
N TYR A 82 18.90 -22.32 -1.38
CA TYR A 82 19.64 -21.05 -1.36
C TYR A 82 21.11 -21.36 -1.19
N ALA A 83 21.91 -20.98 -2.19
CA ALA A 83 23.35 -21.25 -2.20
C ALA A 83 24.09 -20.58 -1.03
N GLU A 84 23.53 -19.45 -0.55
CA GLU A 84 24.07 -18.67 0.56
C GLU A 84 23.71 -19.23 1.95
N VAL A 85 22.84 -20.22 2.06
CA VAL A 85 22.48 -20.89 3.31
C VAL A 85 23.13 -22.26 3.33
N ALA A 86 24.25 -22.39 4.03
CA ALA A 86 25.06 -23.61 4.01
C ALA A 86 24.32 -24.77 4.72
N GLU A 87 23.75 -24.50 5.90
CA GLU A 87 23.10 -25.50 6.76
C GLU A 87 21.58 -25.23 6.86
N LEU A 88 20.85 -25.52 5.78
CA LEU A 88 19.41 -25.21 5.69
C LEU A 88 18.59 -25.85 6.82
N ASP A 89 18.85 -27.12 7.17
CA ASP A 89 18.07 -27.81 8.20
C ASP A 89 18.36 -27.27 9.60
N ALA A 90 19.60 -26.87 9.88
CA ALA A 90 19.97 -26.20 11.10
C ALA A 90 19.32 -24.81 11.19
N ALA A 91 19.33 -24.05 10.11
CA ALA A 91 18.67 -22.72 10.02
C ALA A 91 17.16 -22.82 10.23
N VAL A 92 16.49 -23.81 9.62
CA VAL A 92 15.06 -24.06 9.84
C VAL A 92 14.78 -24.44 11.30
N SER A 93 15.60 -25.30 11.91
CA SER A 93 15.45 -25.71 13.30
C SER A 93 15.64 -24.54 14.26
N GLU A 94 16.63 -23.70 14.03
CA GLU A 94 16.88 -22.50 14.82
C GLU A 94 15.73 -21.48 14.72
N LEU A 95 15.27 -21.17 13.49
CA LEU A 95 14.13 -20.27 13.31
C LEU A 95 12.85 -20.78 13.99
N HIS A 96 12.67 -22.11 14.02
CA HIS A 96 11.55 -22.71 14.75
C HIS A 96 11.70 -22.57 16.27
N GLN A 97 12.87 -22.86 16.82
CA GLN A 97 13.15 -22.71 18.26
C GLN A 97 12.98 -21.27 18.71
N ARG A 98 13.38 -20.31 17.88
CA ARG A 98 13.21 -18.87 18.14
C ARG A 98 11.77 -18.37 17.92
N GLY A 99 10.85 -19.25 17.49
CA GLY A 99 9.45 -18.91 17.30
C GLY A 99 9.16 -18.06 16.05
N LEU A 100 10.11 -17.92 15.12
CA LEU A 100 9.97 -17.12 13.91
C LEU A 100 9.26 -17.85 12.78
N ILE A 101 9.30 -19.19 12.80
CA ILE A 101 8.54 -20.06 11.92
C ILE A 101 7.83 -21.17 12.72
N SER A 102 6.86 -21.84 12.08
CA SER A 102 6.24 -23.06 12.57
C SER A 102 6.45 -24.19 11.57
N LEU A 103 6.67 -25.41 12.06
CA LEU A 103 6.81 -26.60 11.25
C LEU A 103 5.45 -27.25 11.05
N ASN A 104 5.07 -27.51 9.81
CA ASN A 104 3.85 -28.21 9.40
C ASN A 104 2.54 -27.73 10.10
N PRO A 105 2.34 -26.42 10.33
CA PRO A 105 1.10 -25.94 10.94
C PRO A 105 -0.04 -25.98 9.93
N GLY A 106 -1.27 -26.25 10.37
CA GLY A 106 -2.35 -26.49 9.46
C GLY A 106 -3.48 -25.46 9.43
N ALA A 107 -3.87 -25.06 8.23
CA ALA A 107 -5.23 -24.73 7.81
C ALA A 107 -5.36 -25.37 6.43
N ALA A 108 -6.16 -26.42 6.31
CA ALA A 108 -6.17 -27.32 5.16
C ALA A 108 -6.40 -26.60 3.82
N ASP A 109 -7.30 -25.61 3.80
CA ASP A 109 -7.62 -24.79 2.63
C ASP A 109 -6.38 -24.09 2.03
N ARG A 110 -5.53 -23.54 2.89
CA ARG A 110 -4.31 -22.83 2.50
C ARG A 110 -3.18 -23.79 2.11
N LEU A 111 -3.11 -24.94 2.76
CA LEU A 111 -2.06 -25.93 2.50
C LEU A 111 -2.21 -26.57 1.12
N MET A 112 -3.42 -26.88 0.70
CA MET A 112 -3.67 -27.47 -0.62
C MET A 112 -3.18 -26.58 -1.77
N ALA A 113 -3.08 -25.26 -1.56
CA ALA A 113 -2.53 -24.35 -2.55
C ALA A 113 -1.05 -24.62 -2.88
N LEU A 114 -0.29 -25.19 -1.94
CA LEU A 114 1.14 -25.50 -2.09
C LEU A 114 1.42 -26.72 -3.00
N TYR A 115 0.45 -27.59 -3.17
CA TYR A 115 0.59 -28.86 -3.89
C TYR A 115 -0.02 -28.77 -5.28
N THR A 116 0.48 -29.57 -6.19
CA THR A 116 -0.10 -29.70 -7.53
C THR A 116 -1.41 -30.47 -7.49
N LYS A 117 -2.19 -30.35 -8.56
CA LYS A 117 -3.44 -31.10 -8.73
C LYS A 117 -3.21 -32.63 -8.68
N SER A 118 -2.13 -33.13 -9.33
CA SER A 118 -1.78 -34.54 -9.33
C SER A 118 -1.49 -35.05 -7.92
N GLU A 119 -0.65 -34.32 -7.18
CA GLU A 119 -0.29 -34.64 -5.80
C GLU A 119 -1.52 -34.74 -4.89
N LEU A 120 -2.47 -33.80 -5.02
CA LEU A 120 -3.71 -33.84 -4.25
C LEU A 120 -4.56 -35.06 -4.63
N CYS A 121 -4.69 -35.37 -5.92
CA CYS A 121 -5.45 -36.53 -6.40
C CYS A 121 -4.89 -37.86 -5.91
N GLU A 122 -3.57 -37.97 -5.86
CA GLU A 122 -2.88 -39.18 -5.39
C GLU A 122 -2.94 -39.32 -3.87
N CYS A 123 -2.60 -38.23 -3.15
CA CYS A 123 -2.58 -38.20 -1.69
C CYS A 123 -3.92 -38.53 -1.04
N PHE A 124 -5.03 -38.11 -1.68
CA PHE A 124 -6.38 -38.27 -1.16
C PHE A 124 -7.22 -39.31 -1.92
N ASN A 125 -6.61 -40.11 -2.82
CA ASN A 125 -7.28 -41.09 -3.64
C ASN A 125 -8.57 -40.59 -4.31
N VAL A 126 -8.45 -39.37 -4.93
CA VAL A 126 -9.59 -38.73 -5.57
C VAL A 126 -10.15 -39.59 -6.70
N PRO A 127 -11.48 -39.82 -6.79
CA PRO A 127 -12.09 -40.62 -7.84
C PRO A 127 -11.81 -40.09 -9.24
N THR A 128 -11.70 -40.97 -10.23
CA THR A 128 -11.39 -40.60 -11.64
C THR A 128 -12.40 -39.62 -12.23
N SER A 129 -13.66 -39.68 -11.80
CA SER A 129 -14.72 -38.75 -12.21
C SER A 129 -14.41 -37.29 -11.80
N ILE A 130 -13.76 -37.08 -10.65
CA ILE A 130 -13.43 -35.75 -10.10
C ILE A 130 -12.02 -35.31 -10.53
N ARG A 131 -11.11 -36.20 -10.84
CA ARG A 131 -9.73 -35.90 -11.25
C ARG A 131 -9.64 -34.96 -12.46
N LYS A 132 -10.66 -34.97 -13.33
CA LYS A 132 -10.73 -34.03 -14.50
C LYS A 132 -11.15 -32.63 -14.13
N SER A 133 -11.71 -32.38 -12.95
CA SER A 133 -12.20 -31.11 -12.47
C SER A 133 -11.06 -30.12 -12.18
N THR A 134 -11.40 -28.89 -11.86
CA THR A 134 -10.43 -27.86 -11.44
C THR A 134 -9.79 -28.19 -10.10
N LYS A 135 -8.62 -27.62 -9.81
CA LYS A 135 -7.95 -27.77 -8.50
C LYS A 135 -8.84 -27.33 -7.34
N SER A 136 -9.67 -26.30 -7.54
CA SER A 136 -10.62 -25.82 -6.53
C SER A 136 -11.65 -26.87 -6.16
N LEU A 137 -12.30 -27.49 -7.14
CA LEU A 137 -13.29 -28.55 -6.92
C LEU A 137 -12.68 -29.80 -6.26
N ILE A 138 -11.43 -30.13 -6.60
CA ILE A 138 -10.70 -31.20 -5.90
C ILE A 138 -10.45 -30.82 -4.44
N GLY A 139 -10.10 -29.56 -4.18
CA GLY A 139 -9.94 -29.04 -2.83
C GLY A 139 -11.22 -29.13 -2.01
N GLU A 140 -12.35 -28.71 -2.57
CA GLU A 140 -13.68 -28.83 -1.94
C GLU A 140 -14.05 -30.29 -1.63
N TYR A 141 -13.78 -31.19 -2.58
CA TYR A 141 -13.97 -32.64 -2.37
C TYR A 141 -13.13 -33.16 -1.18
N VAL A 142 -11.86 -32.76 -1.09
CA VAL A 142 -10.98 -33.16 0.02
C VAL A 142 -11.47 -32.59 1.35
N LEU A 143 -11.82 -31.31 1.39
CA LEU A 143 -12.34 -30.63 2.59
C LEU A 143 -13.68 -31.23 3.07
N SER A 144 -14.50 -31.73 2.17
CA SER A 144 -15.78 -32.37 2.55
C SER A 144 -15.62 -33.74 3.16
N ARG A 145 -14.47 -34.44 2.97
CA ARG A 145 -14.24 -35.84 3.37
C ARG A 145 -13.22 -36.04 4.48
N TYR A 146 -12.32 -35.08 4.67
CA TYR A 146 -11.22 -35.24 5.62
C TYR A 146 -11.18 -34.03 6.56
N ALA A 147 -10.95 -34.32 7.85
CA ALA A 147 -10.70 -33.27 8.83
C ALA A 147 -9.35 -32.54 8.54
N ASP A 148 -9.24 -31.29 8.92
CA ASP A 148 -8.03 -30.44 8.69
C ASP A 148 -6.74 -31.13 9.17
N GLU A 149 -6.78 -31.78 10.32
CA GLU A 149 -5.63 -32.50 10.88
C GLU A 149 -5.20 -33.68 10.01
N GLN A 150 -6.17 -34.45 9.46
CA GLN A 150 -5.88 -35.54 8.56
C GLN A 150 -5.28 -35.08 7.25
N ILE A 151 -5.80 -33.98 6.72
CA ILE A 151 -5.27 -33.33 5.51
C ILE A 151 -3.82 -32.87 5.78
N ALA A 152 -3.58 -32.15 6.86
CA ALA A 152 -2.25 -31.69 7.22
C ALA A 152 -1.27 -32.85 7.40
N LYS A 153 -1.66 -33.90 8.10
CA LYS A 153 -0.82 -35.10 8.34
C LYS A 153 -0.44 -35.82 7.03
N ARG A 154 -1.38 -36.00 6.11
CA ARG A 154 -1.12 -36.63 4.81
C ARG A 154 -0.23 -35.78 3.92
N LEU A 155 -0.50 -34.50 3.85
CA LEU A 155 0.32 -33.55 3.09
C LEU A 155 1.75 -33.42 3.64
N ALA A 156 1.91 -33.41 4.98
CA ALA A 156 3.23 -33.38 5.61
C ALA A 156 4.05 -34.64 5.32
N ALA A 157 3.40 -35.79 5.25
CA ALA A 157 4.05 -37.06 4.88
C ALA A 157 4.51 -37.07 3.41
N LEU A 158 3.79 -36.37 2.54
CA LEU A 158 4.19 -36.20 1.13
C LEU A 158 5.35 -35.23 0.99
N ARG A 159 5.20 -33.99 1.47
CA ARG A 159 6.24 -32.97 1.50
C ARG A 159 6.01 -32.02 2.68
N PRO A 160 6.96 -31.91 3.62
CA PRO A 160 6.84 -31.00 4.76
C PRO A 160 6.92 -29.54 4.33
N TRP A 161 6.29 -28.67 5.10
CA TRP A 161 6.31 -27.23 4.89
C TRP A 161 6.62 -26.46 6.17
N ILE A 162 6.95 -25.21 6.00
CA ILE A 162 7.09 -24.24 7.08
C ILE A 162 6.10 -23.10 6.90
N ARG A 163 5.75 -22.45 7.99
CA ARG A 163 4.96 -21.21 8.00
C ARG A 163 5.71 -20.11 8.70
N LEU A 164 5.86 -18.99 8.02
CA LEU A 164 6.38 -17.76 8.62
C LEU A 164 5.39 -17.25 9.68
N ARG A 165 5.88 -17.03 10.91
CA ARG A 165 5.11 -16.44 12.00
C ARG A 165 5.25 -14.92 12.03
N ALA A 166 4.52 -14.29 12.94
CA ALA A 166 4.65 -12.85 13.23
C ALA A 166 4.44 -11.93 12.01
N GLN A 167 3.68 -12.36 10.99
CA GLN A 167 3.52 -11.62 9.73
C GLN A 167 3.13 -10.15 9.91
N ARG A 168 2.25 -9.86 10.89
CA ARG A 168 1.86 -8.48 11.19
C ARG A 168 3.06 -7.63 11.62
N TYR A 169 4.00 -8.22 12.34
CA TYR A 169 5.20 -7.51 12.81
C TYR A 169 6.16 -7.25 11.65
N TRP A 170 6.35 -8.20 10.74
CA TRP A 170 7.18 -8.02 9.55
C TRP A 170 6.60 -6.93 8.63
N GLN A 171 5.29 -6.91 8.44
CA GLN A 171 4.60 -5.89 7.66
C GLN A 171 4.67 -4.51 8.34
N LEU A 172 4.52 -4.45 9.65
CA LEU A 172 4.65 -3.21 10.41
C LEU A 172 6.09 -2.70 10.41
N THR A 173 7.08 -3.57 10.57
CA THR A 173 8.50 -3.22 10.45
C THR A 173 8.82 -2.65 9.06
N GLN A 174 8.31 -3.29 8.02
CA GLN A 174 8.43 -2.81 6.64
C GLN A 174 7.84 -1.41 6.49
N LEU A 175 6.64 -1.18 7.00
CA LEU A 175 5.98 0.12 6.98
C LEU A 175 6.79 1.19 7.72
N LEU A 176 7.26 0.88 8.92
CA LEU A 176 8.05 1.80 9.76
C LEU A 176 9.41 2.14 9.12
N PHE A 177 10.01 1.17 8.43
CA PHE A 177 11.30 1.37 7.76
C PHE A 177 11.14 2.17 6.45
N PHE A 178 10.22 1.80 5.57
CA PHE A 178 10.02 2.48 4.28
C PHE A 178 9.11 3.72 4.37
N GLY A 179 8.41 3.92 5.48
CA GLY A 179 7.47 5.03 5.66
C GLY A 179 6.17 4.92 4.85
N ASN A 180 6.00 3.87 4.04
CA ASN A 180 4.80 3.65 3.23
C ASN A 180 4.58 2.16 2.94
N ALA A 181 3.35 1.80 2.57
CA ALA A 181 2.96 0.42 2.29
C ALA A 181 3.19 -0.04 0.83
N ASN A 182 3.72 0.83 -0.04
CA ASN A 182 3.93 0.53 -1.45
C ASN A 182 5.28 -0.15 -1.71
N GLN A 183 6.20 0.01 -0.78
CA GLN A 183 7.52 -0.62 -0.80
C GLN A 183 7.52 -1.88 0.05
N ASN A 184 8.31 -2.87 -0.34
CA ASN A 184 8.46 -4.12 0.39
C ASN A 184 9.92 -4.58 0.36
N TRP A 185 10.25 -5.66 1.08
CA TRP A 185 11.61 -6.17 1.20
C TRP A 185 12.25 -6.48 -0.16
N SER A 186 11.48 -6.78 -1.21
CA SER A 186 12.00 -6.98 -2.56
C SER A 186 12.54 -5.68 -3.20
N THR A 187 12.23 -4.52 -2.64
CA THR A 187 12.78 -3.23 -3.05
C THR A 187 14.30 -3.20 -2.91
N PHE A 188 14.84 -3.84 -1.89
CA PHE A 188 16.29 -3.98 -1.73
C PHE A 188 16.92 -4.70 -2.93
N VAL A 189 16.29 -5.79 -3.38
CA VAL A 189 16.75 -6.57 -4.55
C VAL A 189 16.80 -5.70 -5.80
N ARG A 190 15.75 -4.93 -6.05
CA ARG A 190 15.63 -4.10 -7.25
C ARG A 190 16.62 -2.94 -7.26
N LYS A 191 16.92 -2.38 -6.10
CA LYS A 191 17.96 -1.34 -5.94
C LYS A 191 19.32 -1.88 -6.30
N ASP A 192 19.68 -3.04 -5.77
CA ASP A 192 21.02 -3.61 -5.96
C ASP A 192 21.22 -4.25 -7.34
N LEU A 193 20.14 -4.64 -8.01
CA LEU A 193 20.18 -5.00 -9.44
C LEU A 193 20.25 -3.76 -10.34
N GLY A 194 20.35 -2.55 -9.79
CA GLY A 194 20.43 -1.31 -10.55
C GLY A 194 19.15 -0.95 -11.32
N GLN A 195 18.06 -1.67 -11.06
CA GLN A 195 16.75 -1.39 -11.70
C GLN A 195 16.10 -0.12 -11.17
N ILE A 196 16.45 0.28 -9.95
CA ILE A 196 15.95 1.50 -9.31
C ILE A 196 17.12 2.19 -8.63
N ARG A 197 17.33 3.47 -8.92
CA ARG A 197 18.25 4.34 -8.19
C ARG A 197 17.43 5.19 -7.22
N TYR A 198 17.77 5.10 -5.94
CA TYR A 198 17.23 6.03 -4.93
C TYR A 198 18.36 6.99 -4.55
N GLU A 199 18.02 8.26 -4.45
CA GLU A 199 18.93 9.22 -3.81
C GLU A 199 19.16 8.81 -2.35
N ALA A 200 20.32 9.11 -1.82
CA ALA A 200 20.63 8.92 -0.41
C ALA A 200 19.86 9.97 0.39
N LEU A 201 18.60 9.67 0.72
CA LEU A 201 17.80 10.51 1.60
C LEU A 201 18.25 10.25 3.04
N PRO A 202 18.75 11.25 3.76
CA PRO A 202 19.01 11.10 5.18
C PRO A 202 17.64 10.92 5.87
N LEU A 203 17.40 9.73 6.40
CA LEU A 203 16.22 9.44 7.24
C LEU A 203 16.41 10.12 8.61
N THR A 204 16.38 11.45 8.62
CA THR A 204 16.65 12.26 9.81
C THR A 204 15.48 12.29 10.78
N HIS A 205 14.25 12.11 10.27
CA HIS A 205 13.03 12.17 11.07
C HIS A 205 12.23 10.88 10.94
N PRO A 206 11.59 10.40 12.02
CA PRO A 206 10.67 9.28 11.95
C PRO A 206 9.46 9.67 11.09
N GLN A 207 9.02 8.76 10.23
CA GLN A 207 7.81 8.96 9.40
C GLN A 207 6.54 9.05 10.25
N TYR A 208 6.52 8.36 11.37
CA TYR A 208 5.44 8.36 12.36
C TYR A 208 6.00 8.82 13.69
N ASN A 209 5.39 9.83 14.28
CA ASN A 209 5.87 10.43 15.53
C ASN A 209 5.23 9.79 16.76
N ASP A 210 4.09 9.13 16.59
CA ASP A 210 3.34 8.49 17.68
C ASP A 210 2.48 7.32 17.17
N VAL A 211 1.99 6.52 18.13
CA VAL A 211 1.13 5.36 17.85
C VAL A 211 -0.20 5.78 17.21
N ARG A 212 -0.69 6.98 17.49
CA ARG A 212 -1.96 7.48 16.95
C ARG A 212 -1.84 7.72 15.44
N SER A 213 -0.79 8.40 15.00
CA SER A 213 -0.53 8.66 13.58
C SER A 213 -0.30 7.36 12.79
N LEU A 214 0.41 6.40 13.38
CA LEU A 214 0.59 5.07 12.79
C LEU A 214 -0.74 4.31 12.67
N ASN A 215 -1.56 4.30 13.72
CA ASN A 215 -2.86 3.63 13.70
C ASN A 215 -3.82 4.29 12.71
N ALA A 216 -3.81 5.62 12.60
CA ALA A 216 -4.60 6.34 11.61
C ALA A 216 -4.19 5.95 10.17
N TYR A 217 -2.90 5.84 9.90
CA TYR A 217 -2.39 5.35 8.61
C TYR A 217 -2.84 3.91 8.30
N LEU A 218 -2.68 2.99 9.26
CA LEU A 218 -3.07 1.57 9.11
C LEU A 218 -4.58 1.43 8.90
N LEU A 219 -5.37 2.17 9.67
CA LEU A 219 -6.82 2.20 9.52
C LEU A 219 -7.19 2.73 8.13
N GLY A 220 -6.63 3.86 7.72
CA GLY A 220 -6.84 4.44 6.40
C GLY A 220 -6.52 3.47 5.27
N GLN A 221 -5.44 2.68 5.41
CA GLN A 221 -5.06 1.66 4.44
C GLN A 221 -6.11 0.53 4.34
N ASN A 222 -6.59 0.04 5.49
CA ASN A 222 -7.60 -1.01 5.54
C ASN A 222 -8.95 -0.52 4.99
N LEU A 223 -9.40 0.66 5.41
CA LEU A 223 -10.67 1.24 4.94
C LEU A 223 -10.62 1.55 3.44
N HIS A 224 -9.48 2.01 2.93
CA HIS A 224 -9.32 2.28 1.52
C HIS A 224 -9.55 1.04 0.65
N GLY A 225 -8.99 -0.11 1.04
CA GLY A 225 -9.25 -1.38 0.36
C GLY A 225 -10.73 -1.80 0.38
N LEU A 226 -11.43 -1.52 1.48
CA LEU A 226 -12.86 -1.81 1.61
C LEU A 226 -13.72 -0.86 0.77
N CYS A 227 -13.33 0.41 0.61
CA CYS A 227 -14.06 1.37 -0.23
C CYS A 227 -14.17 0.91 -1.69
N TYR A 228 -13.17 0.24 -2.24
CA TYR A 228 -13.22 -0.32 -3.60
C TYR A 228 -14.11 -1.56 -3.75
N ARG A 229 -14.47 -2.19 -2.64
CA ARG A 229 -15.32 -3.39 -2.63
C ARG A 229 -16.77 -3.09 -2.25
N LEU A 230 -17.16 -1.83 -2.15
CA LEU A 230 -18.51 -1.42 -1.77
C LEU A 230 -19.58 -1.85 -2.79
N ASP A 231 -19.22 -1.98 -4.06
CA ASP A 231 -20.17 -2.47 -5.08
C ASP A 231 -20.45 -3.97 -4.89
N GLU A 232 -19.48 -4.75 -4.38
CA GLU A 232 -19.64 -6.16 -4.02
C GLU A 232 -20.32 -6.34 -2.65
N TYR A 233 -20.04 -5.44 -1.70
CA TYR A 233 -20.47 -5.53 -0.30
C TYR A 233 -21.11 -4.22 0.18
N PRO A 234 -22.27 -3.80 -0.37
CA PRO A 234 -22.91 -2.52 -0.04
C PRO A 234 -23.34 -2.39 1.44
N GLN A 235 -23.49 -3.52 2.15
CA GLN A 235 -23.80 -3.55 3.58
C GLN A 235 -22.66 -2.98 4.46
N LEU A 236 -21.42 -2.92 3.94
CA LEU A 236 -20.28 -2.36 4.67
C LEU A 236 -20.31 -0.83 4.77
N ALA A 237 -21.13 -0.14 3.97
CA ALA A 237 -21.13 1.32 3.89
C ALA A 237 -21.41 1.99 5.24
N SER A 238 -22.37 1.47 6.02
CA SER A 238 -22.69 2.01 7.35
C SER A 238 -21.57 1.80 8.36
N ALA A 239 -20.90 0.65 8.31
CA ALA A 239 -19.74 0.37 9.17
C ALA A 239 -18.55 1.25 8.81
N LEU A 240 -18.29 1.46 7.51
CA LEU A 240 -17.24 2.36 7.00
C LEU A 240 -17.52 3.81 7.42
N TYR A 241 -18.77 4.29 7.31
CA TYR A 241 -19.14 5.62 7.77
C TYR A 241 -18.82 5.80 9.27
N LYS A 242 -19.26 4.87 10.12
CA LYS A 242 -18.99 4.92 11.57
C LYS A 242 -17.48 4.90 11.88
N ALA A 243 -16.72 4.08 11.17
CA ALA A 243 -15.28 4.02 11.35
C ALA A 243 -14.60 5.34 10.98
N LEU A 244 -15.04 5.98 9.89
CA LEU A 244 -14.55 7.29 9.45
C LEU A 244 -14.97 8.41 10.40
N GLU A 245 -16.23 8.44 10.82
CA GLU A 245 -16.77 9.40 11.78
C GLU A 245 -15.99 9.38 13.10
N ASN A 246 -15.66 8.20 13.62
CA ASN A 246 -14.86 8.04 14.84
C ASN A 246 -13.39 8.40 14.68
N SER A 247 -12.86 8.40 13.47
CA SER A 247 -11.41 8.52 13.21
C SER A 247 -11.03 9.85 12.59
N LEU A 248 -11.92 10.49 11.84
CA LEU A 248 -11.72 11.79 11.25
C LEU A 248 -12.12 12.86 12.26
N THR A 249 -11.14 13.60 12.72
CA THR A 249 -11.35 14.83 13.47
C THR A 249 -10.95 16.00 12.57
N PRO A 250 -11.45 17.23 12.79
CA PRO A 250 -11.09 18.39 11.98
C PRO A 250 -9.57 18.68 11.88
N LYS A 251 -8.77 18.01 12.72
CA LYS A 251 -7.31 18.16 12.79
C LYS A 251 -6.55 16.88 12.39
N THR A 252 -7.23 15.85 11.87
CA THR A 252 -6.54 14.62 11.44
C THR A 252 -5.91 14.85 10.07
N PRO A 253 -4.58 14.99 9.96
CA PRO A 253 -3.91 15.27 8.69
C PRO A 253 -3.83 14.02 7.79
N GLU A 254 -4.45 12.91 8.19
CA GLU A 254 -4.34 11.64 7.49
C GLU A 254 -5.09 11.67 6.14
N ASP A 255 -4.35 12.03 5.10
CA ASP A 255 -4.86 12.17 3.74
C ASP A 255 -5.61 10.93 3.24
N ARG A 256 -5.23 9.73 3.70
CA ARG A 256 -5.86 8.47 3.28
C ARG A 256 -7.26 8.30 3.87
N LEU A 257 -7.48 8.67 5.14
CA LEU A 257 -8.82 8.66 5.75
C LEU A 257 -9.73 9.68 5.07
N GLN A 258 -9.19 10.86 4.74
CA GLN A 258 -9.88 11.88 3.94
C GLN A 258 -10.30 11.35 2.56
N ARG A 259 -9.42 10.59 1.89
CA ARG A 259 -9.73 9.92 0.62
C ARG A 259 -10.79 8.84 0.77
N CYS A 260 -10.76 8.06 1.86
CA CYS A 260 -11.79 7.05 2.13
C CYS A 260 -13.17 7.69 2.27
N ALA A 261 -13.28 8.82 2.98
CA ALA A 261 -14.53 9.57 3.07
C ALA A 261 -15.00 10.03 1.69
N LEU A 262 -14.11 10.60 0.88
CA LEU A 262 -14.45 10.99 -0.48
C LEU A 262 -14.96 9.82 -1.33
N LEU A 263 -14.29 8.67 -1.30
CA LEU A 263 -14.69 7.48 -2.05
C LEU A 263 -16.05 6.92 -1.60
N LEU A 264 -16.28 6.85 -0.29
CA LEU A 264 -17.56 6.40 0.26
C LEU A 264 -18.70 7.37 -0.11
N GLY A 265 -18.44 8.68 -0.03
CA GLY A 265 -19.40 9.70 -0.45
C GLY A 265 -19.76 9.59 -1.94
N GLN A 266 -18.77 9.39 -2.81
CA GLN A 266 -18.96 9.17 -4.24
C GLN A 266 -19.76 7.89 -4.53
N TRP A 267 -19.47 6.81 -3.81
CA TRP A 267 -20.24 5.57 -3.91
C TRP A 267 -21.69 5.78 -3.49
N ALA A 268 -21.91 6.45 -2.36
CA ALA A 268 -23.25 6.75 -1.86
C ALA A 268 -24.05 7.62 -2.84
N GLU A 269 -23.42 8.62 -3.44
CA GLU A 269 -24.02 9.50 -4.46
C GLU A 269 -24.44 8.70 -5.70
N ARG A 270 -23.54 7.83 -6.24
CA ARG A 270 -23.87 6.96 -7.39
C ARG A 270 -25.04 6.02 -7.12
N ASN A 271 -25.16 5.56 -5.87
CA ASN A 271 -26.25 4.67 -5.44
C ASN A 271 -27.47 5.43 -4.91
N SER A 272 -27.58 6.75 -5.17
CA SER A 272 -28.69 7.60 -4.75
C SER A 272 -28.94 7.63 -3.23
N LYS A 273 -27.94 7.28 -2.41
CA LYS A 273 -27.97 7.35 -0.94
C LYS A 273 -27.53 8.74 -0.48
N PHE A 274 -28.30 9.77 -0.86
CA PHE A 274 -27.89 11.17 -0.73
C PHE A 274 -27.68 11.60 0.73
N ASP A 275 -28.49 11.11 1.68
CA ASP A 275 -28.31 11.41 3.11
C ASP A 275 -26.99 10.88 3.65
N LEU A 276 -26.58 9.67 3.22
CA LEU A 276 -25.28 9.14 3.58
C LEU A 276 -24.17 9.95 2.89
N ALA A 277 -24.32 10.29 1.61
CA ALA A 277 -23.33 11.07 0.88
C ALA A 277 -23.07 12.44 1.53
N LEU A 278 -24.12 13.16 1.93
CA LEU A 278 -24.00 14.44 2.62
C LEU A 278 -23.21 14.31 3.92
N ARG A 279 -23.60 13.36 4.79
CA ARG A 279 -22.90 13.13 6.06
C ARG A 279 -21.44 12.73 5.89
N VAL A 280 -21.16 11.88 4.89
CA VAL A 280 -19.76 11.44 4.62
C VAL A 280 -18.90 12.56 4.08
N TYR A 281 -19.44 13.38 3.16
CA TYR A 281 -18.70 14.53 2.64
C TYR A 281 -18.46 15.63 3.69
N GLU A 282 -19.23 15.66 4.79
CA GLU A 282 -18.99 16.53 5.94
C GLU A 282 -17.74 16.14 6.75
N LEU A 283 -17.33 14.89 6.65
CA LEU A 283 -16.15 14.39 7.35
C LEU A 283 -14.82 14.78 6.67
N THR A 284 -14.87 15.39 5.47
CA THR A 284 -13.67 15.66 4.70
C THR A 284 -13.70 17.01 4.00
N ASP A 285 -12.59 17.73 4.11
CA ASP A 285 -12.34 18.97 3.34
C ASP A 285 -11.63 18.68 2.00
N LYS A 286 -11.38 17.41 1.68
CA LYS A 286 -10.69 17.07 0.45
C LYS A 286 -11.56 17.39 -0.79
N PRO A 287 -11.07 18.24 -1.71
CA PRO A 287 -11.80 18.49 -2.96
C PRO A 287 -12.08 17.21 -3.75
N PRO A 288 -13.27 17.05 -4.37
CA PRO A 288 -14.37 18.01 -4.49
C PRO A 288 -15.53 17.79 -3.51
N ALA A 289 -15.30 17.44 -2.24
CA ALA A 289 -16.37 17.07 -1.29
C ALA A 289 -17.43 18.19 -1.14
N ARG A 290 -17.01 19.44 -0.87
CA ARG A 290 -17.91 20.58 -0.72
C ARG A 290 -18.71 20.86 -2.00
N GLU A 291 -18.06 20.77 -3.16
CA GLU A 291 -18.74 20.93 -4.45
C GLU A 291 -19.84 19.87 -4.66
N ARG A 292 -19.57 18.61 -4.29
CA ARG A 292 -20.54 17.52 -4.41
C ARG A 292 -21.70 17.69 -3.44
N ARG A 293 -21.43 18.14 -2.21
CA ARG A 293 -22.48 18.50 -1.24
C ARG A 293 -23.40 19.57 -1.80
N ALA A 294 -22.87 20.64 -2.36
CA ALA A 294 -23.66 21.72 -2.95
C ALA A 294 -24.58 21.19 -4.09
N ARG A 295 -24.05 20.32 -4.96
CA ARG A 295 -24.85 19.70 -6.04
C ARG A 295 -25.96 18.81 -5.50
N ILE A 296 -25.68 17.99 -4.47
CA ILE A 296 -26.67 17.11 -3.83
C ILE A 296 -27.77 17.95 -3.15
N LEU A 297 -27.39 18.96 -2.37
CA LEU A 297 -28.35 19.86 -1.69
C LEU A 297 -29.29 20.51 -2.71
N ARG A 298 -28.77 21.00 -3.81
CA ARG A 298 -29.59 21.57 -4.88
C ARG A 298 -30.52 20.53 -5.52
N ARG A 299 -30.02 19.30 -5.75
CA ARG A 299 -30.82 18.18 -6.29
C ARG A 299 -31.97 17.81 -5.35
N LEU A 300 -31.72 17.84 -4.05
CA LEU A 300 -32.72 17.57 -3.00
C LEU A 300 -33.66 18.75 -2.72
N LYS A 301 -33.54 19.85 -3.48
CA LYS A 301 -34.33 21.07 -3.35
C LYS A 301 -34.10 21.83 -2.03
N TYR A 302 -32.86 21.83 -1.54
CA TYR A 302 -32.40 22.68 -0.43
C TYR A 302 -31.53 23.83 -0.98
N PRO A 303 -32.11 24.82 -1.70
CA PRO A 303 -31.34 25.87 -2.38
C PRO A 303 -30.60 26.80 -1.40
N GLU A 304 -31.18 27.07 -0.24
CA GLU A 304 -30.61 27.93 0.80
C GLU A 304 -29.32 27.29 1.38
N ALA A 305 -29.37 26.02 1.74
CA ALA A 305 -28.19 25.30 2.24
C ALA A 305 -27.09 25.19 1.18
N ALA A 306 -27.48 24.99 -0.10
CA ALA A 306 -26.51 24.96 -1.20
C ALA A 306 -25.86 26.34 -1.42
N GLU A 307 -26.62 27.43 -1.23
CA GLU A 307 -26.09 28.80 -1.37
C GLU A 307 -25.15 29.15 -0.21
N LEU A 308 -25.50 28.79 1.03
CA LEU A 308 -24.60 28.98 2.18
C LEU A 308 -23.26 28.28 1.95
N LEU A 309 -23.28 27.03 1.52
CA LEU A 309 -22.06 26.27 1.21
C LEU A 309 -21.28 26.92 0.05
N ARG A 310 -21.97 27.48 -0.94
CA ARG A 310 -21.33 28.24 -2.02
C ARG A 310 -20.61 29.48 -1.49
N GLN A 311 -21.22 30.21 -0.57
CA GLN A 311 -20.60 31.40 0.05
C GLN A 311 -19.38 31.03 0.89
N GLU A 312 -19.43 29.91 1.61
CA GLU A 312 -18.26 29.37 2.32
C GLU A 312 -17.10 29.07 1.34
N MET A 313 -17.39 28.43 0.21
CA MET A 313 -16.38 28.12 -0.81
C MET A 313 -15.79 29.39 -1.45
N LEU A 314 -16.58 30.48 -1.57
CA LEU A 314 -16.08 31.76 -2.10
C LEU A 314 -15.23 32.50 -1.08
N SER A 315 -15.59 32.47 0.20
CA SER A 315 -14.86 33.17 1.26
C SER A 315 -13.54 32.48 1.64
N ALA A 316 -13.52 31.12 1.60
CA ALA A 316 -12.37 30.30 1.96
C ALA A 316 -12.25 29.10 1.01
N PRO A 317 -11.79 29.31 -0.25
CA PRO A 317 -11.65 28.25 -1.23
C PRO A 317 -10.48 27.34 -0.85
N LEU A 318 -10.71 26.01 -0.88
CA LEU A 318 -9.67 24.99 -0.64
C LEU A 318 -8.79 24.77 -1.88
N SER A 319 -9.24 25.20 -3.05
CA SER A 319 -8.48 25.11 -4.30
C SER A 319 -9.00 26.14 -5.33
N ALA A 320 -8.17 26.47 -6.30
CA ALA A 320 -8.58 27.32 -7.43
C ALA A 320 -9.76 26.73 -8.22
N LYS A 321 -9.83 25.40 -8.34
CA LYS A 321 -10.96 24.68 -8.98
C LYS A 321 -12.26 24.89 -8.22
N GLU A 322 -12.22 24.82 -6.90
CA GLU A 322 -13.38 25.02 -6.04
C GLU A 322 -13.88 26.47 -6.10
N GLN A 323 -12.96 27.43 -6.12
CA GLN A 323 -13.31 28.86 -6.33
C GLN A 323 -14.08 29.06 -7.63
N VAL A 324 -13.54 28.57 -8.75
CA VAL A 324 -14.21 28.63 -10.06
C VAL A 324 -15.55 27.92 -10.06
N PHE A 325 -15.67 26.77 -9.36
CA PHE A 325 -16.94 26.10 -9.21
C PHE A 325 -17.94 26.99 -8.45
N ALA A 326 -17.56 27.56 -7.32
CA ALA A 326 -18.42 28.40 -6.49
C ALA A 326 -18.89 29.68 -7.21
N GLU A 327 -18.04 30.28 -8.05
CA GLU A 327 -18.40 31.43 -8.88
C GLU A 327 -19.48 31.08 -9.92
N ARG A 328 -19.48 29.87 -10.44
CA ARG A 328 -20.39 29.40 -11.49
C ARG A 328 -21.64 28.74 -10.96
N PHE A 329 -21.58 28.12 -9.77
CA PHE A 329 -22.63 27.31 -9.22
C PHE A 329 -23.94 28.10 -9.02
N GLY A 330 -25.03 27.58 -9.57
CA GLY A 330 -26.33 28.23 -9.49
C GLY A 330 -26.62 29.31 -10.53
N ARG A 331 -25.62 29.78 -11.24
CA ARG A 331 -25.79 30.79 -12.29
C ARG A 331 -26.01 30.11 -13.64
N ARG A 332 -27.24 30.13 -14.15
CA ARG A 332 -27.54 29.66 -15.50
C ARG A 332 -27.23 30.75 -16.51
N GLY A 333 -26.26 30.51 -17.38
CA GLY A 333 -26.17 31.15 -18.71
C GLY A 333 -25.75 32.62 -18.80
N ALA A 334 -25.77 33.38 -17.74
CA ALA A 334 -25.39 34.77 -17.80
C ALA A 334 -24.15 35.01 -16.91
N GLY A 335 -23.03 35.19 -17.54
CA GLY A 335 -21.99 36.02 -16.95
C GLY A 335 -20.65 35.43 -16.55
N PHE A 336 -20.43 34.10 -16.59
CA PHE A 336 -19.06 33.64 -16.53
C PHE A 336 -18.48 33.55 -17.94
N GLN A 337 -17.78 34.57 -18.35
CA GLN A 337 -16.83 34.42 -19.44
C GLN A 337 -15.47 34.12 -18.82
N PRO A 338 -14.86 32.97 -19.17
CA PRO A 338 -13.50 32.70 -18.75
C PRO A 338 -12.63 33.86 -19.19
N LYS A 339 -11.71 34.30 -18.33
CA LYS A 339 -10.70 35.26 -18.75
C LYS A 339 -9.85 34.54 -19.80
N VAL A 340 -10.10 34.85 -21.06
CA VAL A 340 -9.38 34.30 -22.19
C VAL A 340 -8.25 35.22 -22.53
N THR A 341 -7.02 34.74 -22.47
CA THR A 341 -5.86 35.46 -23.03
C THR A 341 -5.58 34.82 -24.39
N GLU A 342 -5.77 35.64 -25.44
CA GLU A 342 -5.42 35.25 -26.78
C GLU A 342 -3.95 35.52 -27.04
N LEU A 343 -3.18 34.46 -27.30
CA LEU A 343 -1.81 34.59 -27.76
C LEU A 343 -1.81 34.52 -29.28
N ARG A 344 -1.42 35.60 -29.96
CA ARG A 344 -1.26 35.61 -31.41
C ARG A 344 0.13 35.14 -31.77
N ILE A 345 0.20 34.10 -32.57
CA ILE A 345 1.43 33.55 -33.09
C ILE A 345 1.86 34.37 -34.31
N ASN A 346 2.95 35.09 -34.18
CA ASN A 346 3.45 36.00 -35.22
C ASN A 346 4.76 35.50 -35.90
N ALA A 347 5.25 34.36 -35.48
CA ALA A 347 6.49 33.73 -35.98
C ALA A 347 6.36 32.23 -36.13
N PRO A 348 7.19 31.58 -36.96
CA PRO A 348 7.26 30.15 -37.00
C PRO A 348 7.72 29.59 -35.63
N TYR A 349 7.07 28.51 -35.16
CA TYR A 349 7.31 27.84 -33.88
C TYR A 349 7.45 26.35 -34.09
N GLU A 350 8.25 25.69 -33.26
CA GLU A 350 8.41 24.23 -33.29
C GLU A 350 7.27 23.51 -32.59
N SER A 351 6.80 24.02 -31.44
CA SER A 351 5.61 23.54 -30.75
C SER A 351 4.76 24.69 -30.20
N ILE A 352 3.44 24.49 -30.15
CA ILE A 352 2.49 25.48 -29.59
C ILE A 352 2.77 25.66 -28.09
N GLU A 353 3.11 24.57 -27.39
CA GLU A 353 3.39 24.56 -25.97
C GLU A 353 4.63 25.40 -25.63
N GLU A 354 5.70 25.25 -26.41
CA GLU A 354 6.95 25.99 -26.23
C GLU A 354 6.76 27.47 -26.54
N TYR A 355 6.02 27.81 -27.58
CA TYR A 355 5.67 29.18 -27.91
C TYR A 355 4.86 29.84 -26.78
N ALA A 356 3.82 29.16 -26.28
CA ALA A 356 2.98 29.62 -25.19
C ALA A 356 3.78 29.82 -23.92
N LEU A 357 4.66 28.89 -23.58
CA LEU A 357 5.53 28.96 -22.41
C LEU A 357 6.47 30.17 -22.50
N THR A 358 7.16 30.33 -23.62
CA THR A 358 8.09 31.45 -23.86
C THR A 358 7.38 32.79 -23.77
N THR A 359 6.18 32.92 -24.35
CA THR A 359 5.39 34.14 -24.30
C THR A 359 4.91 34.46 -22.87
N LEU A 360 4.44 33.46 -22.13
CA LEU A 360 4.01 33.62 -20.74
C LEU A 360 5.16 34.00 -19.81
N ILE A 361 6.36 33.45 -20.03
CA ILE A 361 7.58 33.83 -19.29
C ILE A 361 8.00 35.25 -19.60
N ALA A 362 7.92 35.67 -20.86
CA ALA A 362 8.23 37.04 -21.26
C ALA A 362 7.29 38.08 -20.62
N ASP A 363 6.02 37.68 -20.37
CA ASP A 363 5.03 38.51 -19.67
C ASP A 363 5.15 38.44 -18.12
N GLY A 364 6.24 37.88 -17.58
CA GLY A 364 6.49 37.77 -16.13
C GLY A 364 5.82 36.56 -15.47
N GLY A 365 5.28 35.63 -16.23
CA GLY A 365 4.81 34.36 -15.77
C GLY A 365 5.97 33.37 -15.53
N TRP A 366 5.63 32.19 -15.02
CA TRP A 366 6.57 31.05 -14.93
C TRP A 366 5.88 29.77 -15.38
N GLY A 367 6.65 28.85 -15.87
CA GLY A 367 6.15 27.54 -16.28
C GLY A 367 7.28 26.60 -16.60
N ILE A 368 6.96 25.31 -16.66
CA ILE A 368 7.88 24.25 -17.07
C ILE A 368 7.21 23.39 -18.14
N HIS A 369 7.98 22.95 -19.10
CA HIS A 369 7.55 21.95 -20.06
C HIS A 369 7.64 20.58 -19.40
N CYS A 370 6.51 19.87 -19.32
CA CYS A 370 6.47 18.49 -18.83
C CYS A 370 6.27 17.57 -20.03
N GLU A 371 7.25 16.77 -20.36
CA GLU A 371 7.04 15.66 -21.28
C GLU A 371 6.14 14.60 -20.60
N ASN A 372 5.08 14.20 -21.30
CA ASN A 372 4.17 13.14 -20.89
C ASN A 372 4.76 11.75 -21.12
#